data_995e0384a064c43afd39fab06649203a
#
_entry.id   995e0384a064c43afd39fab06649203a
#
_cell.length_a   1.000
_cell.length_b   1.000
_cell.length_c   1.000
_cell.angle_alpha   90.00
_cell.angle_beta   90.00
_cell.angle_gamma   90.00
#
_symmetry.space_group_name_H-M   'P 1'
#
loop_
_entity.id
_entity.type
_entity.pdbx_description
1 polymer ?
#
loop_
_entity_poly.entity_id
_entity_poly.type
_entity_poly.pdbx_seq_one_letter_code
_entity_poly.pdbx_strand_id
1 'polypeptide(L)'
;PRQVLAEMFWGGKSDVVANTNLRVALSNLRAVAAPYLLIGRNEVAINPGASYTLDVIEFETRLERLSTRWQDFDGQALEEAVALYQGDLLDGFLVRDALSFEEWALWQRERLRQLALQAMYKLATHQTERGNYDSALKATSRMLELEPWQEEGHRQMMLLLALTGQRSAALAQYETCRRILAKELRTDPLPETNALLERIKAIAPAAARPAPPKARPKRARFGRER
;
A
#
# COMPACT_ATOMS: atom_id res chain seq x y z
N PRO A 1 -23.08 -7.23 19.02
CA PRO A 1 -24.14 -8.14 19.46
C PRO A 1 -23.83 -9.60 19.12
N ARG A 2 -24.15 -10.53 20.01
CA ARG A 2 -23.90 -11.99 19.77
C ARG A 2 -24.72 -12.54 18.59
N GLN A 3 -25.90 -12.00 18.38
CA GLN A 3 -26.76 -12.42 17.26
C GLN A 3 -26.09 -12.10 15.90
N VAL A 4 -25.46 -10.92 15.77
CA VAL A 4 -24.74 -10.54 14.55
C VAL A 4 -23.57 -11.49 14.29
N LEU A 5 -22.82 -11.88 15.33
CA LEU A 5 -21.74 -12.86 15.20
C LEU A 5 -22.27 -14.27 14.83
N ALA A 6 -23.40 -14.69 15.41
CA ALA A 6 -24.02 -15.98 15.08
C ALA A 6 -24.45 -16.01 13.60
N GLU A 7 -25.07 -14.94 13.11
CA GLU A 7 -25.49 -14.80 11.70
C GLU A 7 -24.28 -14.72 10.76
N MET A 8 -23.26 -13.93 11.11
CA MET A 8 -22.05 -13.76 10.30
C MET A 8 -21.32 -15.08 10.05
N PHE A 9 -21.18 -15.93 11.07
CA PHE A 9 -20.42 -17.19 10.98
C PHE A 9 -21.26 -18.43 10.69
N TRP A 10 -22.56 -18.40 10.97
CA TRP A 10 -23.46 -19.56 10.82
C TRP A 10 -24.84 -19.21 10.28
N GLY A 11 -24.96 -18.12 9.50
CA GLY A 11 -26.23 -17.65 8.94
C GLY A 11 -26.96 -18.67 8.04
N GLY A 12 -26.26 -19.67 7.49
CA GLY A 12 -26.87 -20.79 6.77
C GLY A 12 -27.46 -21.91 7.67
N LYS A 13 -27.39 -21.77 9.01
CA LYS A 13 -27.93 -22.73 9.99
C LYS A 13 -29.16 -22.16 10.68
N SER A 14 -29.93 -23.01 11.38
CA SER A 14 -31.00 -22.49 12.23
C SER A 14 -30.43 -21.69 13.42
N ASP A 15 -31.20 -20.73 13.92
CA ASP A 15 -30.79 -19.86 15.05
C ASP A 15 -30.33 -20.65 16.27
N VAL A 16 -30.96 -21.77 16.57
CA VAL A 16 -30.59 -22.66 17.68
C VAL A 16 -29.19 -23.23 17.48
N VAL A 17 -28.89 -23.71 16.27
CA VAL A 17 -27.58 -24.27 15.92
C VAL A 17 -26.52 -23.17 15.88
N ALA A 18 -26.79 -22.04 15.23
CA ALA A 18 -25.89 -20.91 15.14
C ALA A 18 -25.50 -20.37 16.54
N ASN A 19 -26.48 -20.18 17.41
CA ASN A 19 -26.23 -19.75 18.79
C ASN A 19 -25.49 -20.80 19.64
N THR A 20 -25.70 -22.07 19.37
CA THR A 20 -24.96 -23.15 20.05
C THR A 20 -23.49 -23.15 19.62
N ASN A 21 -23.23 -23.05 18.31
CA ASN A 21 -21.89 -22.97 17.76
C ASN A 21 -21.13 -21.73 18.27
N LEU A 22 -21.79 -20.57 18.27
CA LEU A 22 -21.21 -19.35 18.83
C LEU A 22 -20.85 -19.52 20.31
N ARG A 23 -21.69 -20.18 21.10
CA ARG A 23 -21.43 -20.42 22.52
C ARG A 23 -20.19 -21.29 22.72
N VAL A 24 -20.01 -22.32 21.92
CA VAL A 24 -18.81 -23.18 21.91
C VAL A 24 -17.58 -22.39 21.49
N ALA A 25 -17.66 -21.65 20.37
CA ALA A 25 -16.55 -20.81 19.89
C ALA A 25 -16.11 -19.78 20.92
N LEU A 26 -17.05 -19.08 21.57
CA LEU A 26 -16.74 -18.10 22.63
C LEU A 26 -16.17 -18.77 23.90
N SER A 27 -16.57 -20.01 24.21
CA SER A 27 -15.95 -20.77 25.31
C SER A 27 -14.49 -21.09 25.02
N ASN A 28 -14.18 -21.54 23.79
CA ASN A 28 -12.82 -21.82 23.36
C ASN A 28 -11.97 -20.53 23.31
N LEU A 29 -12.54 -19.47 22.76
CA LEU A 29 -11.87 -18.17 22.68
C LEU A 29 -11.56 -17.59 24.07
N ARG A 30 -12.45 -17.79 25.05
CA ARG A 30 -12.20 -17.39 26.45
C ARG A 30 -11.00 -18.11 27.04
N ALA A 31 -10.71 -19.35 26.65
CA ALA A 31 -9.57 -20.09 27.17
C ALA A 31 -8.22 -19.49 26.73
N VAL A 32 -8.17 -18.84 25.55
CA VAL A 32 -6.93 -18.33 24.96
C VAL A 32 -6.83 -16.79 24.98
N ALA A 33 -7.97 -16.10 25.02
CA ALA A 33 -8.04 -14.64 24.87
C ALA A 33 -8.83 -13.92 25.98
N ALA A 34 -9.05 -14.57 27.15
CA ALA A 34 -9.82 -14.01 28.24
C ALA A 34 -9.42 -12.59 28.65
N PRO A 35 -8.13 -12.19 28.73
CA PRO A 35 -7.74 -10.84 29.12
C PRO A 35 -8.19 -9.77 28.13
N TYR A 36 -8.35 -10.13 26.86
CA TYR A 36 -8.60 -9.21 25.75
C TYR A 36 -10.08 -9.09 25.39
N LEU A 37 -10.96 -9.92 25.94
CA LEU A 37 -12.36 -10.00 25.56
C LEU A 37 -13.31 -9.87 26.75
N LEU A 38 -14.33 -9.03 26.58
CA LEU A 38 -15.49 -8.95 27.43
C LEU A 38 -16.62 -9.76 26.78
N ILE A 39 -16.89 -10.95 27.29
CA ILE A 39 -17.94 -11.84 26.78
C ILE A 39 -19.15 -11.75 27.71
N GLY A 40 -20.08 -10.86 27.37
CA GLY A 40 -21.34 -10.65 28.07
C GLY A 40 -22.45 -11.61 27.61
N ARG A 41 -23.65 -11.42 28.18
CA ARG A 41 -24.83 -12.23 27.84
C ARG A 41 -25.32 -11.96 26.41
N ASN A 42 -25.33 -10.69 25.98
CA ASN A 42 -25.88 -10.26 24.69
C ASN A 42 -24.83 -9.76 23.71
N GLU A 43 -23.60 -9.53 24.17
CA GLU A 43 -22.54 -8.93 23.35
C GLU A 43 -21.17 -9.55 23.64
N VAL A 44 -20.27 -9.33 22.71
CA VAL A 44 -18.84 -9.57 22.84
C VAL A 44 -18.14 -8.29 22.45
N ALA A 45 -17.20 -7.84 23.27
CA ALA A 45 -16.43 -6.65 23.03
C ALA A 45 -14.95 -6.92 23.31
N ILE A 46 -14.08 -6.12 22.72
CA ILE A 46 -12.67 -6.08 23.11
C ILE A 46 -12.58 -5.35 24.45
N ASN A 47 -11.75 -5.87 25.36
CA ASN A 47 -11.54 -5.26 26.66
C ASN A 47 -10.68 -3.98 26.54
N PRO A 48 -11.24 -2.79 26.76
CA PRO A 48 -10.47 -1.55 26.62
C PRO A 48 -9.37 -1.38 27.69
N GLY A 49 -9.43 -2.17 28.78
CA GLY A 49 -8.41 -2.17 29.85
C GLY A 49 -7.23 -3.11 29.55
N ALA A 50 -7.29 -3.91 28.48
CA ALA A 50 -6.20 -4.78 28.09
C ALA A 50 -5.17 -4.04 27.24
N SER A 51 -3.90 -4.42 27.40
CA SER A 51 -2.83 -3.89 26.54
C SER A 51 -2.75 -4.73 25.26
N TYR A 52 -3.15 -4.17 24.15
CA TYR A 52 -3.07 -4.78 22.81
C TYR A 52 -2.85 -3.69 21.75
N THR A 53 -2.35 -4.11 20.61
CA THR A 53 -2.24 -3.27 19.41
C THR A 53 -3.00 -3.95 18.28
N LEU A 54 -3.84 -3.20 17.59
CA LEU A 54 -4.50 -3.62 16.37
C LEU A 54 -3.99 -2.72 15.22
N ASP A 55 -3.26 -3.29 14.31
CA ASP A 55 -2.64 -2.61 13.17
C ASP A 55 -3.66 -1.85 12.33
N VAL A 56 -4.83 -2.44 12.08
CA VAL A 56 -5.94 -1.79 11.36
C VAL A 56 -6.42 -0.53 12.06
N ILE A 57 -6.69 -0.61 13.36
CA ILE A 57 -7.17 0.56 14.15
C ILE A 57 -6.09 1.64 14.22
N GLU A 58 -4.85 1.24 14.42
CA GLU A 58 -3.72 2.16 14.45
C GLU A 58 -3.54 2.86 13.10
N PHE A 59 -3.62 2.12 12.00
CA PHE A 59 -3.56 2.65 10.64
C PHE A 59 -4.66 3.68 10.39
N GLU A 60 -5.91 3.33 10.66
CA GLU A 60 -7.06 4.22 10.47
C GLU A 60 -6.98 5.47 11.34
N THR A 61 -6.65 5.30 12.62
CA THR A 61 -6.53 6.43 13.56
C THR A 61 -5.42 7.40 13.16
N ARG A 62 -4.28 6.91 12.69
CA ARG A 62 -3.18 7.75 12.21
C ARG A 62 -3.60 8.52 10.95
N LEU A 63 -4.23 7.86 9.98
CA LEU A 63 -4.72 8.52 8.78
C LEU A 63 -5.81 9.55 9.08
N GLU A 64 -6.73 9.27 9.97
CA GLU A 64 -7.77 10.20 10.39
C GLU A 64 -7.18 11.47 11.01
N ARG A 65 -6.22 11.34 11.92
CA ARG A 65 -5.50 12.47 12.51
C ARG A 65 -4.77 13.32 11.48
N LEU A 66 -4.15 12.68 10.49
CA LEU A 66 -3.47 13.37 9.39
C LEU A 66 -4.48 14.04 8.45
N SER A 67 -5.65 13.45 8.23
CA SER A 67 -6.67 13.99 7.32
C SER A 67 -7.22 15.35 7.75
N THR A 68 -7.19 15.67 9.03
CA THR A 68 -7.61 16.97 9.55
C THR A 68 -6.62 18.10 9.23
N ARG A 69 -5.40 17.79 8.77
CA ARG A 69 -4.31 18.73 8.52
C ARG A 69 -3.56 18.45 7.21
N TRP A 70 -4.27 18.02 6.16
CA TRP A 70 -3.63 17.66 4.89
C TRP A 70 -2.77 18.76 4.23
N GLN A 71 -2.93 20.02 4.63
CA GLN A 71 -2.12 21.11 4.11
C GLN A 71 -0.75 21.24 4.82
N ASP A 72 -0.63 20.70 6.04
CA ASP A 72 0.53 20.86 6.93
C ASP A 72 0.82 19.56 7.70
N PHE A 73 0.76 18.41 7.02
CA PHE A 73 1.02 17.15 7.68
C PHE A 73 2.51 16.80 7.75
N ASP A 74 2.88 16.07 8.78
CA ASP A 74 4.21 15.50 8.90
C ASP A 74 4.36 14.30 7.96
N GLY A 75 5.26 14.42 6.97
CA GLY A 75 5.54 13.35 6.01
C GLY A 75 6.05 12.08 6.67
N GLN A 76 6.76 12.18 7.79
CA GLN A 76 7.22 11.02 8.55
C GLN A 76 6.05 10.29 9.21
N ALA A 77 5.11 11.03 9.80
CA ALA A 77 3.91 10.43 10.39
C ALA A 77 3.05 9.70 9.35
N LEU A 78 2.97 10.21 8.12
CA LEU A 78 2.28 9.52 7.02
C LEU A 78 3.05 8.28 6.55
N GLU A 79 4.37 8.34 6.48
CA GLU A 79 5.22 7.18 6.15
C GLU A 79 5.05 6.06 7.17
N GLU A 80 5.04 6.39 8.47
CA GLU A 80 4.77 5.44 9.55
C GLU A 80 3.36 4.84 9.47
N ALA A 81 2.34 5.65 9.13
CA ALA A 81 0.98 5.15 8.92
C ALA A 81 0.92 4.17 7.74
N VAL A 82 1.49 4.53 6.60
CA VAL A 82 1.54 3.67 5.40
C VAL A 82 2.29 2.36 5.67
N ALA A 83 3.32 2.38 6.52
CA ALA A 83 4.09 1.18 6.87
C ALA A 83 3.27 0.13 7.64
N LEU A 84 2.17 0.52 8.30
CA LEU A 84 1.27 -0.42 8.98
C LEU A 84 0.46 -1.27 7.99
N TYR A 85 0.16 -0.77 6.79
CA TYR A 85 -0.53 -1.53 5.77
C TYR A 85 0.45 -2.46 5.05
N GLN A 86 0.54 -3.71 5.48
CA GLN A 86 1.48 -4.69 4.90
C GLN A 86 0.87 -5.59 3.84
N GLY A 87 -0.45 -5.65 3.76
CA GLY A 87 -1.21 -6.47 2.82
C GLY A 87 -2.70 -6.44 3.16
N ASP A 88 -3.46 -7.28 2.52
CA ASP A 88 -4.91 -7.35 2.73
C ASP A 88 -5.27 -7.86 4.13
N LEU A 89 -6.33 -7.32 4.70
CA LEU A 89 -6.87 -7.77 5.98
C LEU A 89 -7.17 -9.27 5.94
N LEU A 90 -6.62 -10.03 6.91
CA LEU A 90 -6.84 -11.48 7.01
C LEU A 90 -6.50 -12.22 5.71
N ASP A 91 -5.39 -11.86 5.06
CA ASP A 91 -4.95 -12.52 3.83
C ASP A 91 -4.76 -14.03 4.05
N GLY A 92 -5.30 -14.82 3.13
CA GLY A 92 -5.29 -16.30 3.23
C GLY A 92 -6.20 -16.89 4.31
N PHE A 93 -6.89 -16.09 5.13
CA PHE A 93 -7.83 -16.57 6.11
C PHE A 93 -9.22 -16.75 5.51
N LEU A 94 -9.74 -17.98 5.56
CA LEU A 94 -11.05 -18.36 5.04
C LEU A 94 -11.84 -19.11 6.11
N VAL A 95 -13.14 -18.80 6.22
CA VAL A 95 -14.06 -19.52 7.11
C VAL A 95 -15.08 -20.29 6.27
N ARG A 96 -15.01 -21.61 6.32
CA ARG A 96 -15.94 -22.46 5.54
C ARG A 96 -17.40 -22.20 5.96
N ASP A 97 -18.28 -22.17 4.98
CA ASP A 97 -19.73 -22.00 5.16
C ASP A 97 -20.16 -20.70 5.87
N ALA A 98 -19.30 -19.67 5.88
CA ALA A 98 -19.56 -18.37 6.49
C ALA A 98 -19.59 -17.24 5.44
N LEU A 99 -20.55 -17.30 4.52
CA LEU A 99 -20.65 -16.38 3.40
C LEU A 99 -20.69 -14.92 3.85
N SER A 100 -21.50 -14.58 4.86
CA SER A 100 -21.61 -13.22 5.39
C SER A 100 -20.28 -12.69 5.99
N PHE A 101 -19.46 -13.58 6.55
CA PHE A 101 -18.11 -13.21 7.01
C PHE A 101 -17.19 -12.93 5.82
N GLU A 102 -17.23 -13.76 4.79
CA GLU A 102 -16.39 -13.55 3.58
C GLU A 102 -16.76 -12.27 2.87
N GLU A 103 -18.04 -11.95 2.74
CA GLU A 103 -18.54 -10.68 2.17
C GLU A 103 -18.06 -9.48 2.99
N TRP A 104 -18.18 -9.55 4.32
CA TRP A 104 -17.67 -8.52 5.23
C TRP A 104 -16.16 -8.35 5.10
N ALA A 105 -15.40 -9.45 5.07
CA ALA A 105 -13.94 -9.42 4.95
C ALA A 105 -13.50 -8.81 3.61
N LEU A 106 -14.18 -9.16 2.51
CA LEU A 106 -13.93 -8.60 1.18
C LEU A 106 -14.15 -7.08 1.18
N TRP A 107 -15.28 -6.62 1.75
CA TRP A 107 -15.57 -5.19 1.85
C TRP A 107 -14.55 -4.43 2.70
N GLN A 108 -14.11 -5.02 3.82
CA GLN A 108 -13.08 -4.41 4.67
C GLN A 108 -11.71 -4.36 3.97
N ARG A 109 -11.33 -5.42 3.24
CA ARG A 109 -10.11 -5.47 2.44
C ARG A 109 -10.08 -4.34 1.43
N GLU A 110 -11.16 -4.20 0.66
CA GLU A 110 -11.26 -3.14 -0.35
C GLU A 110 -11.21 -1.74 0.28
N ARG A 111 -11.94 -1.51 1.36
CA ARG A 111 -11.94 -0.24 2.07
C ARG A 111 -10.54 0.14 2.58
N LEU A 112 -9.84 -0.78 3.22
CA LEU A 112 -8.49 -0.54 3.73
C LEU A 112 -7.47 -0.36 2.62
N ARG A 113 -7.60 -1.10 1.53
CA ARG A 113 -6.77 -0.95 0.33
C ARG A 113 -6.90 0.43 -0.27
N GLN A 114 -8.12 0.93 -0.44
CA GLN A 114 -8.38 2.27 -0.96
C GLN A 114 -7.80 3.37 -0.05
N LEU A 115 -7.91 3.22 1.27
CA LEU A 115 -7.26 4.13 2.21
C LEU A 115 -5.73 4.10 2.08
N ALA A 116 -5.14 2.92 1.94
CA ALA A 116 -3.69 2.76 1.77
C ALA A 116 -3.19 3.39 0.46
N LEU A 117 -3.89 3.16 -0.66
CA LEU A 117 -3.56 3.75 -1.96
C LEU A 117 -3.60 5.28 -1.91
N GLN A 118 -4.65 5.86 -1.32
CA GLN A 118 -4.76 7.31 -1.14
C GLN A 118 -3.63 7.87 -0.27
N ALA A 119 -3.28 7.18 0.82
CA ALA A 119 -2.19 7.57 1.70
C ALA A 119 -0.82 7.49 0.99
N MET A 120 -0.55 6.43 0.24
CA MET A 120 0.67 6.25 -0.56
C MET A 120 0.80 7.31 -1.65
N TYR A 121 -0.29 7.64 -2.35
CA TYR A 121 -0.31 8.70 -3.35
C TYR A 121 0.06 10.06 -2.74
N LYS A 122 -0.55 10.41 -1.60
CA LYS A 122 -0.25 11.65 -0.89
C LYS A 122 1.18 11.69 -0.36
N LEU A 123 1.66 10.58 0.17
CA LEU A 123 3.06 10.45 0.62
C LEU A 123 4.01 10.69 -0.54
N ALA A 124 3.80 10.02 -1.68
CA ALA A 124 4.65 10.15 -2.84
C ALA A 124 4.64 11.59 -3.40
N THR A 125 3.48 12.24 -3.44
CA THR A 125 3.36 13.65 -3.85
C THR A 125 4.15 14.57 -2.91
N HIS A 126 3.94 14.45 -1.62
CA HIS A 126 4.63 15.24 -0.60
C HIS A 126 6.15 15.07 -0.64
N GLN A 127 6.63 13.83 -0.77
CA GLN A 127 8.05 13.53 -0.87
C GLN A 127 8.65 14.06 -2.18
N THR A 128 7.88 14.05 -3.27
CA THR A 128 8.29 14.64 -4.56
C THR A 128 8.49 16.15 -4.44
N GLU A 129 7.57 16.87 -3.81
CA GLU A 129 7.63 18.31 -3.59
C GLU A 129 8.85 18.71 -2.73
N ARG A 130 9.27 17.85 -1.83
CA ARG A 130 10.46 18.04 -0.98
C ARG A 130 11.78 17.57 -1.63
N GLY A 131 11.71 16.99 -2.83
CA GLY A 131 12.88 16.44 -3.53
C GLY A 131 13.37 15.09 -2.98
N ASN A 132 12.61 14.45 -2.09
CA ASN A 132 12.92 13.14 -1.51
C ASN A 132 12.47 12.02 -2.47
N TYR A 133 13.04 11.99 -3.67
CA TYR A 133 12.60 11.12 -4.77
C TYR A 133 12.67 9.62 -4.43
N ASP A 134 13.62 9.18 -3.62
CA ASP A 134 13.75 7.77 -3.24
C ASP A 134 12.56 7.29 -2.40
N SER A 135 12.08 8.09 -1.44
CA SER A 135 10.89 7.77 -0.65
C SER A 135 9.62 7.83 -1.52
N ALA A 136 9.52 8.82 -2.41
CA ALA A 136 8.42 8.93 -3.36
C ALA A 136 8.35 7.72 -4.31
N LEU A 137 9.48 7.26 -4.84
CA LEU A 137 9.56 6.07 -5.69
C LEU A 137 9.11 4.81 -4.95
N LYS A 138 9.53 4.63 -3.69
CA LYS A 138 9.11 3.49 -2.87
C LYS A 138 7.60 3.47 -2.66
N ALA A 139 7.00 4.61 -2.28
CA ALA A 139 5.56 4.72 -2.08
C ALA A 139 4.78 4.44 -3.37
N THR A 140 5.23 4.98 -4.51
CA THR A 140 4.60 4.77 -5.82
C THR A 140 4.75 3.31 -6.30
N SER A 141 5.91 2.69 -6.09
CA SER A 141 6.12 1.27 -6.43
C SER A 141 5.15 0.39 -5.66
N ARG A 142 5.02 0.62 -4.35
CA ARG A 142 4.11 -0.15 -3.51
C ARG A 142 2.64 0.03 -3.92
N MET A 143 2.25 1.23 -4.33
CA MET A 143 0.91 1.50 -4.87
C MET A 143 0.64 0.66 -6.13
N LEU A 144 1.61 0.57 -7.06
CA LEU A 144 1.50 -0.21 -8.28
C LEU A 144 1.62 -1.74 -8.05
N GLU A 145 2.20 -2.18 -6.94
CA GLU A 145 2.16 -3.59 -6.50
C GLU A 145 0.77 -3.99 -6.04
N LEU A 146 0.05 -3.08 -5.34
CA LEU A 146 -1.31 -3.31 -4.88
C LEU A 146 -2.34 -3.23 -6.01
N GLU A 147 -2.21 -2.23 -6.88
CA GLU A 147 -3.10 -2.02 -8.03
C GLU A 147 -2.29 -1.70 -9.30
N PRO A 148 -1.85 -2.74 -10.03
CA PRO A 148 -1.04 -2.56 -11.24
C PRO A 148 -1.72 -1.78 -12.36
N TRP A 149 -3.05 -1.69 -12.37
CA TRP A 149 -3.83 -0.98 -13.39
C TRP A 149 -4.15 0.48 -13.00
N GLN A 150 -3.67 0.95 -11.83
CA GLN A 150 -3.92 2.32 -11.39
C GLN A 150 -3.08 3.32 -12.19
N GLU A 151 -3.72 3.97 -13.15
CA GLU A 151 -3.05 4.84 -14.12
C GLU A 151 -2.39 6.06 -13.46
N GLU A 152 -2.97 6.60 -12.39
CA GLU A 152 -2.39 7.69 -11.59
C GLU A 152 -1.02 7.30 -11.02
N GLY A 153 -0.89 6.08 -10.51
CA GLY A 153 0.39 5.56 -10.01
C GLY A 153 1.45 5.47 -11.12
N HIS A 154 1.06 5.04 -12.30
CA HIS A 154 1.96 5.04 -13.45
C HIS A 154 2.41 6.45 -13.84
N ARG A 155 1.50 7.43 -13.85
CA ARG A 155 1.86 8.84 -14.11
C ARG A 155 2.85 9.37 -13.08
N GLN A 156 2.61 9.08 -11.80
CA GLN A 156 3.50 9.50 -10.73
C GLN A 156 4.88 8.84 -10.86
N MET A 157 4.96 7.55 -11.18
CA MET A 157 6.21 6.84 -11.46
C MET A 157 6.96 7.45 -12.65
N MET A 158 6.26 7.72 -13.77
CA MET A 158 6.85 8.36 -14.94
C MET A 158 7.44 9.74 -14.62
N LEU A 159 6.72 10.55 -13.84
CA LEU A 159 7.18 11.86 -13.39
C LEU A 159 8.44 11.76 -12.53
N LEU A 160 8.45 10.88 -11.54
CA LEU A 160 9.58 10.66 -10.64
C LEU A 160 10.82 10.19 -11.38
N LEU A 161 10.67 9.24 -12.30
CA LEU A 161 11.77 8.76 -13.15
C LEU A 161 12.31 9.88 -14.04
N ALA A 162 11.45 10.74 -14.58
CA ALA A 162 11.87 11.89 -15.37
C ALA A 162 12.64 12.93 -14.52
N LEU A 163 12.14 13.25 -13.32
CA LEU A 163 12.78 14.17 -12.37
C LEU A 163 14.16 13.67 -11.90
N THR A 164 14.33 12.36 -11.78
CA THR A 164 15.63 11.74 -11.43
C THR A 164 16.55 11.51 -12.63
N GLY A 165 16.20 12.03 -13.82
CA GLY A 165 17.01 11.91 -15.04
C GLY A 165 16.93 10.55 -15.73
N GLN A 166 16.06 9.66 -15.29
CA GLN A 166 15.86 8.32 -15.82
C GLN A 166 14.82 8.29 -16.95
N ARG A 167 15.02 9.16 -17.97
CA ARG A 167 14.07 9.36 -19.08
C ARG A 167 13.67 8.05 -19.79
N SER A 168 14.62 7.19 -20.06
CA SER A 168 14.33 5.91 -20.73
C SER A 168 13.43 5.00 -19.88
N ALA A 169 13.64 4.96 -18.57
CA ALA A 169 12.79 4.22 -17.66
C ALA A 169 11.38 4.83 -17.56
N ALA A 170 11.25 6.16 -17.60
CA ALA A 170 9.96 6.84 -17.63
C ALA A 170 9.15 6.47 -18.89
N LEU A 171 9.81 6.40 -20.06
CA LEU A 171 9.16 5.98 -21.31
C LEU A 171 8.76 4.49 -21.28
N ALA A 172 9.60 3.63 -20.70
CA ALA A 172 9.28 2.20 -20.52
C ALA A 172 8.10 2.00 -19.55
N GLN A 173 7.97 2.87 -18.51
CA GLN A 173 6.84 2.85 -17.58
C GLN A 173 5.52 3.16 -18.27
N TYR A 174 5.49 4.09 -19.25
CA TYR A 174 4.31 4.33 -20.08
C TYR A 174 3.90 3.09 -20.87
N GLU A 175 4.83 2.39 -21.51
CA GLU A 175 4.52 1.17 -22.25
C GLU A 175 3.99 0.06 -21.33
N THR A 176 4.50 0.00 -20.09
CA THR A 176 3.99 -0.91 -19.07
C THR A 176 2.55 -0.56 -18.69
N CYS A 177 2.25 0.72 -18.43
CA CYS A 177 0.90 1.21 -18.18
C CYS A 177 -0.05 0.84 -19.31
N ARG A 178 0.28 1.19 -20.54
CA ARG A 178 -0.54 0.90 -21.74
C ARG A 178 -0.86 -0.59 -21.87
N ARG A 179 0.15 -1.45 -21.70
CA ARG A 179 -0.01 -2.91 -21.79
C ARG A 179 -0.93 -3.45 -20.69
N ILE A 180 -0.82 -2.96 -19.45
CA ILE A 180 -1.65 -3.39 -18.33
C ILE A 180 -3.09 -2.93 -18.54
N LEU A 181 -3.32 -1.67 -18.90
CA LEU A 181 -4.66 -1.13 -19.17
C LEU A 181 -5.36 -1.89 -20.31
N ALA A 182 -4.65 -2.16 -21.39
CA ALA A 182 -5.20 -2.93 -22.52
C ALA A 182 -5.57 -4.36 -22.11
N LYS A 183 -4.73 -5.01 -21.28
CA LYS A 183 -4.94 -6.40 -20.86
C LYS A 183 -6.07 -6.53 -19.83
N GLU A 184 -6.04 -5.72 -18.77
CA GLU A 184 -6.91 -5.87 -17.61
C GLU A 184 -8.25 -5.11 -17.76
N LEU A 185 -8.21 -3.91 -18.37
CA LEU A 185 -9.38 -3.03 -18.49
C LEU A 185 -9.87 -2.85 -19.93
N ARG A 186 -9.12 -3.33 -20.94
CA ARG A 186 -9.41 -3.16 -22.38
C ARG A 186 -9.56 -1.70 -22.77
N THR A 187 -8.77 -0.81 -22.18
CA THR A 187 -8.77 0.64 -22.41
C THR A 187 -7.40 1.14 -22.83
N ASP A 188 -7.37 2.29 -23.48
CA ASP A 188 -6.15 3.05 -23.74
C ASP A 188 -5.86 4.02 -22.58
N PRO A 189 -4.60 4.47 -22.43
CA PRO A 189 -4.24 5.48 -21.44
C PRO A 189 -5.00 6.79 -21.62
N LEU A 190 -5.33 7.43 -20.50
CA LEU A 190 -6.01 8.72 -20.45
C LEU A 190 -5.21 9.84 -21.14
N PRO A 191 -5.88 10.92 -21.60
CA PRO A 191 -5.22 12.06 -22.24
C PRO A 191 -4.10 12.67 -21.40
N GLU A 192 -4.25 12.70 -20.06
CA GLU A 192 -3.27 13.23 -19.13
C GLU A 192 -1.97 12.40 -19.13
N THR A 193 -2.08 11.09 -19.24
CA THR A 193 -0.94 10.17 -19.32
C THR A 193 -0.21 10.32 -20.64
N ASN A 194 -0.96 10.48 -21.74
CA ASN A 194 -0.40 10.74 -23.05
C ASN A 194 0.29 12.12 -23.11
N ALA A 195 -0.30 13.15 -22.48
CA ALA A 195 0.32 14.47 -22.39
C ALA A 195 1.63 14.43 -21.60
N LEU A 196 1.69 13.67 -20.50
CA LEU A 196 2.92 13.48 -19.73
C LEU A 196 3.99 12.76 -20.56
N LEU A 197 3.62 11.73 -21.34
CA LEU A 197 4.54 11.07 -22.26
C LEU A 197 5.19 12.06 -23.22
N GLU A 198 4.39 12.92 -23.88
CA GLU A 198 4.92 13.90 -24.85
C GLU A 198 5.83 14.93 -24.16
N ARG A 199 5.51 15.35 -22.96
CA ARG A 199 6.40 16.22 -22.15
C ARG A 199 7.73 15.53 -21.86
N ILE A 200 7.72 14.27 -21.47
CA ILE A 200 8.94 13.48 -21.18
C ILE A 200 9.77 13.28 -22.47
N LYS A 201 9.12 13.06 -23.63
CA LYS A 201 9.80 12.97 -24.93
C LYS A 201 10.46 14.29 -25.34
N ALA A 202 9.87 15.43 -24.99
CA ALA A 202 10.41 16.76 -25.28
C ALA A 202 11.63 17.13 -24.40
N ILE A 203 11.86 16.44 -23.26
CA ILE A 203 13.06 16.66 -22.46
C ILE A 203 14.28 16.21 -23.28
N ALA A 204 15.18 17.14 -23.58
CA ALA A 204 16.41 16.80 -24.30
C ALA A 204 17.19 15.71 -23.51
N PRO A 205 17.75 14.70 -24.20
CA PRO A 205 18.61 13.73 -23.52
C PRO A 205 19.74 14.50 -22.85
N ALA A 206 19.94 14.27 -21.52
CA ALA A 206 21.06 14.86 -20.81
C ALA A 206 22.33 14.53 -21.63
N ALA A 207 23.03 15.57 -22.10
CA ALA A 207 24.27 15.38 -22.83
C ALA A 207 25.14 14.43 -22.03
N ALA A 208 25.56 13.32 -22.65
CA ALA A 208 26.34 12.29 -21.99
C ALA A 208 27.49 12.99 -21.24
N ARG A 209 27.52 12.87 -19.91
CA ARG A 209 28.66 13.38 -19.13
C ARG A 209 29.91 12.84 -19.77
N PRO A 210 30.85 13.69 -20.21
CA PRO A 210 32.10 13.19 -20.81
C PRO A 210 32.73 12.23 -19.80
N ALA A 211 33.09 11.05 -20.30
CA ALA A 211 33.76 10.05 -19.47
C ALA A 211 34.97 10.66 -18.81
N PRO A 212 35.23 10.39 -17.53
CA PRO A 212 36.42 10.92 -16.86
C PRO A 212 37.67 10.53 -17.65
N PRO A 213 38.64 11.46 -17.84
CA PRO A 213 39.81 11.20 -18.63
C PRO A 213 40.53 9.96 -18.08
N LYS A 214 40.78 8.98 -18.94
CA LYS A 214 41.52 7.77 -18.58
C LYS A 214 42.85 8.20 -17.96
N ALA A 215 43.09 7.80 -16.73
CA ALA A 215 44.36 8.03 -16.03
C ALA A 215 45.51 7.59 -16.90
N ARG A 216 46.42 8.51 -17.24
CA ARG A 216 47.67 8.17 -17.98
C ARG A 216 48.47 7.15 -17.15
N PRO A 217 48.94 6.06 -17.76
CA PRO A 217 49.81 5.11 -17.04
C PRO A 217 51.06 5.85 -16.58
N LYS A 218 51.37 5.75 -15.28
CA LYS A 218 52.64 6.26 -14.72
C LYS A 218 53.79 5.52 -15.40
N ARG A 219 54.61 6.25 -16.15
CA ARG A 219 55.90 5.72 -16.69
C ARG A 219 56.74 5.21 -15.51
N ALA A 220 57.04 3.95 -15.53
CA ALA A 220 58.05 3.33 -14.63
C ALA A 220 59.40 4.01 -14.87
N ARG A 221 59.95 4.67 -13.85
CA ARG A 221 61.33 5.12 -13.86
C ARG A 221 62.18 3.87 -13.60
N PHE A 222 62.83 3.38 -14.63
CA PHE A 222 63.94 2.46 -14.46
C PHE A 222 65.12 3.23 -13.84
N GLY A 223 65.43 2.93 -12.58
CA GLY A 223 66.64 3.35 -11.93
C GLY A 223 67.83 2.57 -12.54
N ARG A 224 68.81 3.31 -13.04
CA ARG A 224 70.15 2.77 -13.32
C ARG A 224 70.93 2.85 -12.02
N GLU A 225 71.22 1.71 -11.48
CA GLU A 225 72.35 1.59 -10.51
C GLU A 225 73.67 1.45 -11.26
N ARG A 226 74.62 2.19 -10.77
CA ARG A 226 76.07 1.90 -10.88
C ARG A 226 76.58 1.76 -9.48
#